data_baba712464c2cf979f794fe47d08da4c
#
_entry.id   baba712464c2cf979f794fe47d08da4c
#
_cell.length_a   1.000
_cell.length_b   1.000
_cell.length_c   1.000
_cell.angle_alpha   90.00
_cell.angle_beta   90.00
_cell.angle_gamma   90.00
#
_symmetry.space_group_name_H-M   'P 1'
#
loop_
_entity.id
_entity.type
_entity.pdbx_description
1 polymer ?
#
loop_
_entity_poly.entity_id
_entity_poly.type
_entity_poly.pdbx_seq_one_letter_code
_entity_poly.pdbx_strand_id
1 'polypeptide(L)' 'MNYNEAYELLKAKDQLHILRYYDELDNEGKESLLKQISAIDFSILDN' A
#
# COMPACT_ATOMS: atom_id res chain seq x y z
N MET A 1 -2.78 -8.87 1.03
CA MET A 1 -2.42 -7.73 1.91
C MET A 1 -3.69 -7.00 2.32
N ASN A 2 -3.80 -6.66 3.59
CA ASN A 2 -4.94 -5.87 4.08
C ASN A 2 -4.48 -4.43 4.34
N TYR A 3 -5.44 -3.60 4.77
CA TYR A 3 -5.15 -2.19 4.99
C TYR A 3 -4.08 -1.97 6.07
N ASN A 4 -4.17 -2.70 7.17
CA ASN A 4 -3.21 -2.54 8.25
C ASN A 4 -1.79 -2.87 7.81
N GLU A 5 -1.65 -3.92 7.02
CA GLU A 5 -0.35 -4.30 6.50
C GLU A 5 0.19 -3.23 5.55
N ALA A 6 -0.69 -2.72 4.68
CA ALA A 6 -0.30 -1.66 3.76
C ALA A 6 0.11 -0.40 4.53
N TYR A 7 -0.65 -0.06 5.57
CA TYR A 7 -0.36 1.11 6.39
C TYR A 7 1.04 1.01 7.00
N GLU A 8 1.33 -0.12 7.62
CA GLU A 8 2.63 -0.31 8.26
C GLU A 8 3.76 -0.27 7.24
N LEU A 9 3.55 -0.91 6.11
CA LEU A 9 4.55 -0.94 5.06
C LEU A 9 4.83 0.46 4.52
N LEU A 10 3.79 1.20 4.18
CA LEU A 10 3.95 2.53 3.61
C LEU A 10 4.47 3.52 4.63
N LYS A 11 4.12 3.34 5.89
CA LYS A 11 4.66 4.17 6.97
C LYS A 11 6.17 3.99 7.08
N ALA A 12 6.62 2.76 6.99
CA ALA A 12 8.04 2.45 7.05
C ALA A 12 8.81 3.02 5.87
N LYS A 13 8.15 3.17 4.74
CA LYS A 13 8.77 3.69 3.52
C LYS A 13 8.46 5.17 3.28
N ASP A 14 7.81 5.81 4.24
CA ASP A 14 7.43 7.23 4.14
C ASP A 14 6.55 7.50 2.92
N GLN A 15 5.62 6.57 2.67
CA GLN A 15 4.72 6.65 1.53
C GLN A 15 3.25 6.66 1.96
N LEU A 16 2.98 7.13 3.15
CA LEU A 16 1.60 7.13 3.66
C LEU A 16 0.64 7.96 2.81
N HIS A 17 1.16 8.91 2.05
CA HIS A 17 0.31 9.73 1.18
C HIS A 17 -0.47 8.87 0.19
N ILE A 18 0.00 7.69 -0.13
CA ILE A 18 -0.70 6.78 -1.04
C ILE A 18 -2.04 6.35 -0.44
N LEU A 19 -2.09 6.18 0.87
CA LEU A 19 -3.31 5.74 1.54
C LEU A 19 -4.40 6.81 1.56
N ARG A 20 -4.06 8.05 1.27
CA ARG A 20 -5.07 9.09 1.15
C ARG A 20 -5.99 8.81 -0.04
N TYR A 21 -5.43 8.25 -1.09
CA TYR A 21 -6.21 7.84 -2.25
C TYR A 21 -7.07 6.63 -1.93
N TYR A 22 -6.57 5.77 -1.05
CA TYR A 22 -7.31 4.58 -0.65
C TYR A 22 -8.69 4.94 -0.12
N ASP A 23 -8.78 5.95 0.73
CA ASP A 23 -10.05 6.37 1.30
C ASP A 23 -11.03 6.90 0.26
N GLU A 24 -10.52 7.41 -0.85
CA GLU A 24 -11.35 7.97 -1.91
C GLU A 24 -11.82 6.93 -2.92
N LEU A 25 -11.27 5.73 -2.85
CA LEU A 25 -11.58 4.68 -3.80
C LEU A 25 -12.77 3.85 -3.36
N ASP A 26 -13.45 3.25 -4.34
CA ASP A 26 -14.47 2.27 -4.04
C ASP A 26 -13.82 0.93 -3.72
N ASN A 27 -14.67 -0.10 -3.48
CA ASN A 27 -14.15 -1.41 -3.09
C ASN A 27 -13.17 -1.97 -4.12
N GLU A 28 -13.51 -1.85 -5.40
CA GLU A 28 -12.63 -2.36 -6.45
C GLU A 28 -11.32 -1.59 -6.49
N GLY A 29 -11.41 -0.27 -6.37
CA GLY A 29 -10.22 0.56 -6.37
C GLY A 29 -9.33 0.27 -5.19
N LYS A 30 -9.94 0.04 -4.02
CA LYS A 30 -9.17 -0.28 -2.81
C LYS A 30 -8.42 -1.59 -2.97
N GLU A 31 -9.08 -2.61 -3.49
CA GLU A 31 -8.42 -3.89 -3.73
C GLU A 31 -7.30 -3.75 -4.74
N SER A 32 -7.54 -3.00 -5.80
CA SER A 32 -6.53 -2.77 -6.81
C SER A 32 -5.31 -2.08 -6.25
N LEU A 33 -5.54 -1.07 -5.40
CA LEU A 33 -4.43 -0.35 -4.78
C LEU A 33 -3.62 -1.27 -3.85
N LEU A 34 -4.30 -2.04 -3.03
CA LEU A 34 -3.62 -2.98 -2.15
C LEU A 34 -2.81 -3.99 -2.94
N LYS A 35 -3.34 -4.43 -4.06
CA LYS A 35 -2.63 -5.36 -4.93
C LYS A 35 -1.39 -4.71 -5.51
N GLN A 36 -1.48 -3.45 -5.91
CA GLN A 36 -0.33 -2.73 -6.42
C GLN A 36 0.74 -2.55 -5.36
N ILE A 37 0.34 -2.22 -4.15
CA ILE A 37 1.28 -2.08 -3.04
C ILE A 37 1.97 -3.41 -2.78
N SER A 38 1.21 -4.49 -2.81
CA SER A 38 1.76 -5.83 -2.61
C SER A 38 2.75 -6.20 -3.69
N ALA A 39 2.53 -5.69 -4.91
CA ALA A 39 3.41 -5.98 -6.03
C ALA A 39 4.74 -5.22 -5.96
N ILE A 40 4.78 -4.14 -5.20
CA ILE A 40 6.04 -3.41 -5.00
C ILE A 40 6.93 -4.27 -4.12
N ASP A 41 8.09 -4.60 -4.65
CA ASP A 41 9.00 -5.48 -3.93
C ASP A 41 10.01 -4.67 -3.14
N PHE A 42 9.61 -4.31 -1.94
CA PHE A 42 10.48 -3.54 -1.06
C PHE A 42 11.63 -4.38 -0.52
N SER A 43 11.49 -5.70 -0.54
CA SER A 43 12.51 -6.56 0.05
C SER A 43 13.79 -6.56 -0.78
N ILE A 44 13.71 -6.25 -2.04
CA ILE A 44 14.89 -6.15 -2.88
C ILE A 44 15.83 -5.06 -2.37
N LEU A 45 15.25 -4.00 -1.82
CA LEU A 45 16.02 -2.86 -1.36
C LEU A 45 16.76 -3.15 -0.05
N ASP A 46 16.38 -4.20 0.62
CA ASP A 46 16.97 -4.56 1.90
C ASP A 46 18.27 -5.33 1.77
N ASN A 47 18.63 -5.70 0.58
CA ASN A 47 19.87 -6.44 0.34
C ASN A 47 21.09 -5.52 0.13
#